data_4a1e9200281ac3aebbad6aa7a4e769cf
#
_entry.id   4a1e9200281ac3aebbad6aa7a4e769cf
#
_cell.length_a   1.000
_cell.length_b   1.000
_cell.length_c   1.000
_cell.angle_alpha   90.00
_cell.angle_beta   90.00
_cell.angle_gamma   90.00
#
_symmetry.space_group_name_H-M   'P 1'
#
loop_
_entity.id
_entity.type
_entity.pdbx_description
1 polymer ?
#
loop_
_entity_poly.entity_id
_entity_poly.type
_entity_poly.pdbx_seq_one_letter_code
_entity_poly.pdbx_strand_id
1 'polypeptide(L)'
;MQLADMEHSTEILYNKTEVFCSAVHRFGSDALLLARFAEPKRLQRAADLCSGCGIVSLEWHDRGHRGECTAVELQPEASSLLREALAAQGI
;
A
#
# COMPACT_ATOMS: atom_id res chain seq x y z
N MET A 1 17.25 0.84 2.59
CA MET A 1 16.79 0.33 3.90
C MET A 1 15.97 -0.93 3.68
N GLN A 2 16.26 -1.96 4.44
CA GLN A 2 15.52 -3.22 4.38
C GLN A 2 14.49 -3.28 5.50
N LEU A 3 13.41 -4.02 5.30
CA LEU A 3 12.36 -4.17 6.31
C LEU A 3 12.92 -4.71 7.63
N ALA A 4 13.87 -5.65 7.56
CA ALA A 4 14.51 -6.23 8.74
C ALA A 4 15.29 -5.21 9.58
N ASP A 5 15.65 -4.06 8.99
CA ASP A 5 16.45 -3.02 9.63
C ASP A 5 15.59 -1.95 10.31
N MET A 6 14.25 -2.09 10.29
CA MET A 6 13.35 -1.13 10.91
C MET A 6 12.26 -1.85 11.71
N GLU A 7 11.83 -1.22 12.80
CA GLU A 7 10.66 -1.70 13.52
C GLU A 7 9.42 -1.49 12.66
N HIS A 8 8.65 -2.54 12.51
CA HIS A 8 7.43 -2.49 11.73
C HIS A 8 6.37 -3.42 12.30
N SER A 9 5.14 -3.18 11.89
CA SER A 9 4.02 -4.07 12.16
C SER A 9 3.38 -4.45 10.82
N THR A 10 2.67 -5.56 10.81
CA THR A 10 1.98 -6.04 9.62
C THR A 10 0.48 -5.96 9.87
N GLU A 11 -0.22 -5.28 8.96
CA GLU A 11 -1.68 -5.26 8.93
C GLU A 11 -2.15 -6.14 7.78
N ILE A 12 -3.19 -6.92 8.02
CA ILE A 12 -3.73 -7.83 7.02
C ILE A 12 -5.08 -7.29 6.55
N LEU A 13 -5.20 -7.03 5.26
CA LEU A 13 -6.44 -6.55 4.67
C LEU A 13 -7.46 -7.69 4.50
N TYR A 14 -8.68 -7.35 4.12
CA TYR A 14 -9.80 -8.29 4.09
C TYR A 14 -9.49 -9.56 3.28
N ASN A 15 -8.87 -9.42 2.12
CA ASN A 15 -8.51 -10.54 1.25
C ASN A 15 -7.04 -10.95 1.40
N LYS A 16 -6.45 -10.76 2.57
CA LYS A 16 -5.13 -11.26 2.97
C LYS A 16 -3.94 -10.49 2.42
N THR A 17 -4.14 -9.36 1.75
CA THR A 17 -3.02 -8.50 1.34
C THR A 17 -2.34 -7.93 2.58
N GLU A 18 -1.02 -8.01 2.63
CA GLU A 18 -0.23 -7.53 3.75
C GLU A 18 0.21 -6.09 3.53
N VAL A 19 0.08 -5.27 4.56
CA VAL A 19 0.55 -3.89 4.57
C VAL A 19 1.54 -3.75 5.73
N PHE A 20 2.73 -3.25 5.45
CA PHE A 20 3.73 -3.03 6.48
C PHE A 20 3.71 -1.58 6.94
N CYS A 21 3.65 -1.38 8.24
CA CYS A 21 3.58 -0.07 8.86
C CYS A 21 4.72 0.13 9.84
N SER A 22 5.13 1.38 10.06
CA SER A 22 6.04 1.74 11.14
C SER A 22 5.34 2.72 12.08
N ALA A 23 6.02 3.13 13.16
CA ALA A 23 5.46 4.11 14.09
C ALA A 23 5.10 5.44 13.41
N VAL A 24 5.83 5.81 12.35
CA VAL A 24 5.64 7.07 11.63
C VAL A 24 4.73 6.87 10.41
N HIS A 25 4.86 5.74 9.73
CA HIS A 25 4.15 5.47 8.48
C HIS A 25 3.08 4.41 8.72
N ARG A 26 1.91 4.86 9.14
CA ARG A 26 0.73 4.03 9.34
C ARG A 26 -0.44 4.62 8.56
N PHE A 27 -1.58 3.97 8.68
CA PHE A 27 -2.80 4.47 8.05
C PHE A 27 -3.97 4.39 9.03
N GLY A 28 -5.00 5.19 8.77
CA GLY A 28 -6.25 5.15 9.50
C GLY A 28 -7.42 4.80 8.58
N SER A 29 -8.62 4.82 9.13
CA SER A 29 -9.84 4.51 8.38
C SER A 29 -10.11 5.50 7.25
N ASP A 30 -9.61 6.74 7.35
CA ASP A 30 -9.74 7.74 6.30
C ASP A 30 -9.06 7.30 5.00
N ALA A 31 -7.90 6.65 5.08
CA ALA A 31 -7.20 6.14 3.90
C ALA A 31 -8.01 5.02 3.23
N LEU A 32 -8.63 4.15 4.02
CA LEU A 32 -9.48 3.08 3.48
C LEU A 32 -10.74 3.65 2.82
N LEU A 33 -11.33 4.68 3.42
CA LEU A 33 -12.47 5.35 2.82
C LEU A 33 -12.10 6.04 1.51
N LEU A 34 -10.93 6.69 1.47
CA LEU A 34 -10.42 7.30 0.25
C LEU A 34 -10.22 6.25 -0.84
N ALA A 35 -9.61 5.12 -0.51
CA ALA A 35 -9.38 4.06 -1.46
C ALA A 35 -10.70 3.54 -2.06
N ARG A 36 -11.73 3.38 -1.25
CA ARG A 36 -13.04 2.94 -1.70
C ARG A 36 -13.74 3.99 -2.55
N PHE A 37 -13.63 5.26 -2.16
CA PHE A 37 -14.21 6.37 -2.92
C PHE A 37 -13.61 6.49 -4.30
N ALA A 38 -12.29 6.36 -4.40
CA ALA A 38 -11.54 6.53 -5.65
C ALA A 38 -11.22 5.20 -6.34
N GLU A 39 -11.92 4.14 -6.00
CA GLU A 39 -11.60 2.79 -6.47
C GLU A 39 -11.59 2.70 -8.00
N PRO A 40 -10.44 2.28 -8.59
CA PRO A 40 -10.36 2.11 -10.04
C PRO A 40 -11.10 0.83 -10.46
N LYS A 41 -11.50 0.78 -11.72
CA LYS A 41 -11.98 -0.46 -12.32
C LYS A 41 -10.83 -1.47 -12.34
N ARG A 42 -11.16 -2.75 -12.42
CA ARG A 42 -10.20 -3.85 -12.25
C ARG A 42 -8.92 -3.69 -13.07
N LEU A 43 -9.01 -3.26 -14.32
CA LEU A 43 -7.85 -3.13 -15.21
C LEU A 43 -7.53 -1.68 -15.54
N GLN A 44 -8.16 -0.72 -14.89
CA GLN A 44 -7.92 0.70 -15.12
C GLN A 44 -6.55 1.09 -14.57
N ARG A 45 -5.87 1.99 -15.27
CA ARG A 45 -4.61 2.55 -14.77
C ARG A 45 -4.91 3.52 -13.64
N ALA A 46 -4.07 3.50 -12.62
CA ALA A 46 -4.25 4.32 -11.43
C ALA A 46 -2.91 4.87 -10.93
N ALA A 47 -2.98 5.97 -10.19
CA ALA A 47 -1.82 6.54 -9.52
C ALA A 47 -2.18 6.85 -8.07
N ASP A 48 -1.26 6.56 -7.17
CA ASP A 48 -1.38 6.81 -5.74
C ASP A 48 -0.29 7.80 -5.36
N LEU A 49 -0.63 9.07 -5.27
CA LEU A 49 0.31 10.14 -4.94
C LEU A 49 0.49 10.23 -3.43
N CYS A 50 1.74 10.43 -2.98
CA CYS A 50 2.09 10.44 -1.56
C CYS A 50 1.63 9.14 -0.88
N SER A 51 2.01 8.02 -1.46
CA SER A 51 1.43 6.71 -1.12
C SER A 51 1.75 6.21 0.30
N GLY A 52 2.72 6.79 0.98
CA GLY A 52 3.12 6.35 2.33
C GLY A 52 3.53 4.88 2.31
N CYS A 53 2.97 4.08 3.21
CA CYS A 53 3.22 2.64 3.24
C CYS A 53 2.48 1.89 2.13
N GLY A 54 1.73 2.61 1.28
CA GLY A 54 1.05 2.03 0.13
C GLY A 54 -0.36 1.53 0.40
N ILE A 55 -0.98 1.97 1.50
CA ILE A 55 -2.30 1.45 1.90
C ILE A 55 -3.36 1.60 0.81
N VAL A 56 -3.43 2.74 0.11
CA VAL A 56 -4.46 2.95 -0.91
C VAL A 56 -4.25 1.98 -2.08
N SER A 57 -3.04 1.90 -2.60
CA SER A 57 -2.70 0.97 -3.69
C SER A 57 -2.94 -0.49 -3.29
N LEU A 58 -2.56 -0.85 -2.07
CA LEU A 58 -2.70 -2.21 -1.57
C LEU A 58 -4.15 -2.55 -1.28
N GLU A 59 -4.95 -1.59 -0.81
CA GLU A 59 -6.39 -1.80 -0.63
C GLU A 59 -7.06 -2.01 -1.99
N TRP A 60 -6.69 -1.24 -3.02
CA TRP A 60 -7.19 -1.48 -4.37
C TRP A 60 -6.85 -2.89 -4.85
N HIS A 61 -5.59 -3.32 -4.63
CA HIS A 61 -5.16 -4.66 -5.00
C HIS A 61 -5.96 -5.73 -4.25
N ASP A 62 -6.15 -5.53 -2.94
CA ASP A 62 -6.92 -6.46 -2.10
C ASP A 62 -8.36 -6.57 -2.55
N ARG A 63 -8.92 -5.50 -3.11
CA ARG A 63 -10.29 -5.46 -3.62
C ARG A 63 -10.41 -5.89 -5.09
N GLY A 64 -9.29 -6.27 -5.71
CA GLY A 64 -9.32 -6.87 -7.04
C GLY A 64 -8.68 -6.07 -8.17
N HIS A 65 -8.14 -4.87 -7.91
CA HIS A 65 -7.48 -4.08 -8.94
C HIS A 65 -6.24 -4.82 -9.46
N ARG A 66 -6.12 -4.94 -10.77
CA ARG A 66 -5.01 -5.63 -11.44
C ARG A 66 -4.42 -4.81 -12.59
N GLY A 67 -4.95 -3.62 -12.86
CA GLY A 67 -4.38 -2.71 -13.82
C GLY A 67 -3.06 -2.11 -13.32
N GLU A 68 -2.37 -1.39 -14.20
CA GLU A 68 -1.14 -0.69 -13.83
C GLU A 68 -1.42 0.34 -12.75
N CYS A 69 -0.67 0.29 -11.66
CA CYS A 69 -0.76 1.26 -10.59
C CYS A 69 0.62 1.82 -10.30
N THR A 70 0.74 3.14 -10.32
CA THR A 70 1.98 3.83 -9.99
C THR A 70 1.84 4.48 -8.62
N ALA A 71 2.63 4.03 -7.66
CA ALA A 71 2.67 4.63 -6.33
C ALA A 71 3.87 5.58 -6.26
N VAL A 72 3.63 6.79 -5.78
CA VAL A 72 4.67 7.83 -5.69
C VAL A 72 4.88 8.18 -4.22
N GLU A 73 6.09 7.97 -3.74
CA GLU A 73 6.46 8.27 -2.35
C GLU A 73 7.89 8.76 -2.28
N LEU A 74 8.07 9.92 -1.66
CA LEU A 74 9.38 10.57 -1.56
C LEU A 74 10.22 10.06 -0.38
N GLN A 75 9.57 9.67 0.72
CA GLN A 75 10.28 9.28 1.93
C GLN A 75 10.81 7.85 1.84
N PRO A 76 12.14 7.64 2.04
CA PRO A 76 12.75 6.32 1.83
C PRO A 76 12.18 5.23 2.73
N GLU A 77 11.88 5.52 3.99
CA GLU A 77 11.31 4.52 4.90
C GLU A 77 9.94 4.04 4.41
N ALA A 78 9.06 4.98 4.05
CA ALA A 78 7.75 4.63 3.53
C ALA A 78 7.85 3.85 2.22
N SER A 79 8.73 4.27 1.33
CA SER A 79 8.98 3.59 0.07
C SER A 79 9.47 2.15 0.30
N SER A 80 10.32 1.93 1.30
CA SER A 80 10.79 0.60 1.65
C SER A 80 9.67 -0.30 2.15
N LEU A 81 8.78 0.24 2.99
CA LEU A 81 7.62 -0.50 3.47
C LEU A 81 6.73 -0.96 2.30
N LEU A 82 6.48 -0.06 1.37
CA LEU A 82 5.68 -0.38 0.19
C LEU A 82 6.33 -1.45 -0.68
N ARG A 83 7.64 -1.31 -0.95
CA ARG A 83 8.37 -2.28 -1.77
C ARG A 83 8.33 -3.68 -1.16
N GLU A 84 8.51 -3.78 0.14
CA GLU A 84 8.45 -5.06 0.83
C GLU A 84 7.05 -5.65 0.80
N ALA A 85 6.02 -4.81 0.90
CA ALA A 85 4.64 -5.26 0.78
C ALA A 85 4.36 -5.80 -0.63
N LEU A 86 4.81 -5.11 -1.66
CA LEU A 86 4.66 -5.57 -3.04
C LEU A 86 5.35 -6.92 -3.25
N ALA A 87 6.57 -7.07 -2.73
CA ALA A 87 7.30 -8.33 -2.81
C ALA A 87 6.55 -9.46 -2.10
N ALA A 88 5.96 -9.18 -0.94
CA ALA A 88 5.22 -10.18 -0.17
C ALA A 88 3.97 -10.68 -0.92
N GLN A 89 3.36 -9.85 -1.74
CA GLN A 89 2.20 -10.21 -2.56
C GLN A 89 2.58 -10.77 -3.93
N GLY A 90 3.85 -10.77 -4.28
CA GLY A 90 4.30 -11.22 -5.59
C GLY A 90 3.95 -10.26 -6.72
N ILE A 91 3.84 -8.98 -6.39
CA ILE A 91 3.49 -7.94 -7.36
C ILE A 91 4.77 -7.39 -8.03
#